data_6ee5fec2075397f88fd35524d2edfdd7
#
_entry.id   6ee5fec2075397f88fd35524d2edfdd7
#
_cell.length_a   1.000
_cell.length_b   1.000
_cell.length_c   1.000
_cell.angle_alpha   90.00
_cell.angle_beta   90.00
_cell.angle_gamma   90.00
#
_symmetry.space_group_name_H-M   'P 1'
#
loop_
_entity.id
_entity.type
_entity.pdbx_description
1 polymer ?
#
loop_
_entity_poly.entity_id
_entity_poly.type
_entity_poly.pdbx_seq_one_letter_code
_entity_poly.pdbx_strand_id
1 'polypeptide(L)'
;MAKENVYSSLGEHRKKFMSWQMRTILVTMIGYAIFYFVRKNFSVAMPGMTAEYGITNKSFGWIIFFGSLTYGFSRFVNGYTVDRYKGRLVMALGLLLCALSNFAFGYGANLSSLITGVDSGPDFINILILVMGVTIIVNQFFQGMGYPPCARILPHWIHPSELATKMSIWNCSHSIGAALAVVVCGYLIGSMGTDLSNNAEVVAAIQGNLDANGVKDAANQALVYAAHIGAWKWCFYVPACLALVGAIGIYIGLRDEPKEVGLPDLPDTGLGGLKDGGMSAARRKKFEAVMVWKNRWVWTFCIANLFVYVVRMGVLDWGPKFLTEARGLDIKSATWTTAAFEIAGIIGTLFAGWATDHFFKGKGHRMCVVCMAGAALFMTIFRFLPADAGITPIAATLVGAGFFIYGPQALIGIELGNQATKEASARANGIAGILGYLGSGLAGLLVGYIADFFGWTAVFETIIVVAIIGMFILISMWKAPRDGYERAASINYNNE
;
A
#
# COMPACT_ATOMS: atom_id res chain seq x y z
N MET A 1 -29.38 -9.25 -21.19
CA MET A 1 -30.20 -10.43 -20.87
C MET A 1 -29.50 -11.50 -20.02
N ALA A 2 -28.21 -11.45 -19.73
CA ALA A 2 -27.52 -12.49 -18.93
C ALA A 2 -27.45 -12.25 -17.41
N LYS A 3 -27.81 -11.06 -16.91
CA LYS A 3 -27.67 -10.71 -15.50
C LYS A 3 -28.79 -11.22 -14.56
N GLU A 4 -29.98 -11.51 -15.08
CA GLU A 4 -31.11 -11.95 -14.24
C GLU A 4 -31.03 -13.41 -13.79
N ASN A 5 -30.27 -14.25 -14.50
CA ASN A 5 -30.24 -15.69 -14.25
C ASN A 5 -29.14 -16.21 -13.31
N VAL A 6 -28.18 -15.37 -12.92
CA VAL A 6 -27.01 -15.82 -12.16
C VAL A 6 -27.36 -16.32 -10.74
N TYR A 7 -28.35 -15.70 -10.12
CA TYR A 7 -28.83 -16.05 -8.77
C TYR A 7 -30.24 -16.65 -8.78
N SER A 8 -30.77 -17.06 -9.93
CA SER A 8 -32.10 -17.67 -10.04
C SER A 8 -32.18 -19.04 -9.35
N SER A 9 -31.07 -19.77 -9.34
CA SER A 9 -30.94 -21.07 -8.65
C SER A 9 -31.12 -20.99 -7.13
N LEU A 10 -31.01 -19.78 -6.53
CA LEU A 10 -31.18 -19.57 -5.09
C LEU A 10 -32.67 -19.49 -4.66
N GLY A 11 -33.62 -19.37 -5.59
CA GLY A 11 -35.05 -19.35 -5.32
C GLY A 11 -35.42 -18.36 -4.19
N GLU A 12 -36.13 -18.87 -3.16
CA GLU A 12 -36.56 -18.09 -2.01
C GLU A 12 -35.40 -17.49 -1.18
N HIS A 13 -34.20 -18.10 -1.22
CA HIS A 13 -33.05 -17.62 -0.49
C HIS A 13 -32.35 -16.41 -1.13
N ARG A 14 -32.72 -16.02 -2.36
CA ARG A 14 -32.06 -14.95 -3.14
C ARG A 14 -31.95 -13.62 -2.37
N LYS A 15 -33.03 -13.14 -1.77
CA LYS A 15 -33.00 -11.86 -1.01
C LYS A 15 -32.04 -11.92 0.18
N LYS A 16 -32.09 -13.00 0.95
CA LYS A 16 -31.21 -13.20 2.12
C LYS A 16 -29.76 -13.33 1.68
N PHE A 17 -29.49 -14.06 0.59
CA PHE A 17 -28.15 -14.21 0.03
C PHE A 17 -27.56 -12.87 -0.42
N MET A 18 -28.31 -12.07 -1.20
CA MET A 18 -27.88 -10.74 -1.67
C MET A 18 -27.60 -9.79 -0.50
N SER A 19 -28.38 -9.83 0.56
CA SER A 19 -28.13 -9.05 1.78
C SER A 19 -26.80 -9.45 2.44
N TRP A 20 -26.54 -10.74 2.59
CA TRP A 20 -25.27 -11.23 3.13
C TRP A 20 -24.08 -10.95 2.21
N GLN A 21 -24.26 -11.08 0.90
CA GLN A 21 -23.22 -10.71 -0.08
C GLN A 21 -22.82 -9.24 0.06
N MET A 22 -23.81 -8.33 0.09
CA MET A 22 -23.54 -6.90 0.27
C MET A 22 -22.86 -6.62 1.61
N ARG A 23 -23.36 -7.23 2.70
CA ARG A 23 -22.74 -7.14 4.02
C ARG A 23 -21.29 -7.61 4.02
N THR A 24 -21.01 -8.76 3.41
CA THR A 24 -19.65 -9.31 3.32
C THR A 24 -18.71 -8.38 2.54
N ILE A 25 -19.16 -7.86 1.39
CA ILE A 25 -18.39 -6.90 0.59
C ILE A 25 -18.12 -5.64 1.41
N LEU A 26 -19.14 -5.03 2.02
CA LEU A 26 -18.98 -3.79 2.79
C LEU A 26 -18.09 -3.98 4.03
N VAL A 27 -18.29 -5.05 4.80
CA VAL A 27 -17.48 -5.29 6.01
C VAL A 27 -16.03 -5.58 5.66
N THR A 28 -15.76 -6.33 4.59
CA THR A 28 -14.37 -6.54 4.13
C THR A 28 -13.75 -5.27 3.56
N MET A 29 -14.50 -4.42 2.84
CA MET A 29 -14.03 -3.13 2.35
C MET A 29 -13.67 -2.18 3.49
N ILE A 30 -14.58 -2.00 4.44
CA ILE A 30 -14.37 -1.13 5.61
C ILE A 30 -13.22 -1.68 6.46
N GLY A 31 -13.23 -2.97 6.75
CA GLY A 31 -12.16 -3.63 7.50
C GLY A 31 -10.79 -3.43 6.85
N TYR A 32 -10.71 -3.61 5.52
CA TYR A 32 -9.45 -3.42 4.79
C TYR A 32 -9.02 -1.94 4.73
N ALA A 33 -9.97 -1.02 4.63
CA ALA A 33 -9.69 0.41 4.75
C ALA A 33 -9.12 0.76 6.14
N ILE A 34 -9.65 0.17 7.22
CA ILE A 34 -9.14 0.37 8.59
C ILE A 34 -7.72 -0.18 8.75
N PHE A 35 -7.35 -1.29 8.09
CA PHE A 35 -5.95 -1.74 8.06
C PHE A 35 -5.03 -0.65 7.51
N TYR A 36 -5.47 0.14 6.51
CA TYR A 36 -4.68 1.25 6.00
C TYR A 36 -4.59 2.43 6.96
N PHE A 37 -5.58 2.65 7.83
CA PHE A 37 -5.50 3.65 8.89
C PHE A 37 -4.34 3.39 9.85
N VAL A 38 -4.18 2.14 10.30
CA VAL A 38 -3.08 1.74 11.21
C VAL A 38 -1.79 1.36 10.48
N ARG A 39 -1.66 1.74 9.21
CA ARG A 39 -0.47 1.56 8.39
C ARG A 39 0.10 2.86 7.87
N LYS A 40 -0.74 3.79 7.38
CA LYS A 40 -0.32 5.04 6.71
C LYS A 40 -0.18 6.21 7.67
N ASN A 41 -0.61 6.07 8.90
CA ASN A 41 -0.44 7.03 9.97
C ASN A 41 1.05 7.36 10.26
N PHE A 42 1.94 6.40 10.09
CA PHE A 42 3.39 6.58 10.32
C PHE A 42 3.99 7.69 9.46
N SER A 43 3.64 7.75 8.16
CA SER A 43 4.16 8.76 7.23
C SER A 43 3.80 10.19 7.65
N VAL A 44 2.63 10.37 8.27
CA VAL A 44 2.15 11.69 8.74
C VAL A 44 2.80 12.08 10.07
N ALA A 45 3.16 11.10 10.90
CA ALA A 45 3.80 11.33 12.19
C ALA A 45 5.30 11.66 12.10
N MET A 46 5.98 11.26 11.02
CA MET A 46 7.43 11.45 10.84
C MET A 46 7.91 12.90 11.04
N PRO A 47 7.27 13.95 10.49
CA PRO A 47 7.73 15.32 10.71
C PRO A 47 7.71 15.73 12.19
N GLY A 48 6.65 15.37 12.92
CA GLY A 48 6.54 15.65 14.37
C GLY A 48 7.62 14.92 15.18
N MET A 49 7.91 13.67 14.84
CA MET A 49 8.99 12.92 15.50
C MET A 49 10.37 13.48 15.19
N THR A 50 10.60 14.00 13.98
CA THR A 50 11.85 14.73 13.65
C THR A 50 11.96 16.01 14.49
N ALA A 51 10.89 16.77 14.60
CA ALA A 51 10.87 18.02 15.37
C ALA A 51 11.16 17.77 16.88
N GLU A 52 10.47 16.80 17.49
CA GLU A 52 10.58 16.55 18.92
C GLU A 52 11.88 15.81 19.33
N TYR A 53 12.32 14.84 18.51
CA TYR A 53 13.43 13.94 18.89
C TYR A 53 14.64 13.99 17.96
N GLY A 54 14.62 14.79 16.90
CA GLY A 54 15.72 14.85 15.93
C GLY A 54 15.92 13.56 15.13
N ILE A 55 14.90 12.69 15.01
CA ILE A 55 15.02 11.44 14.29
C ILE A 55 15.24 11.72 12.79
N THR A 56 16.32 11.16 12.24
CA THR A 56 16.77 11.39 10.86
C THR A 56 15.95 10.62 9.83
N ASN A 57 15.94 11.09 8.58
CA ASN A 57 15.30 10.40 7.46
C ASN A 57 15.89 9.00 7.22
N LYS A 58 17.19 8.84 7.41
CA LYS A 58 17.88 7.54 7.35
C LYS A 58 17.27 6.54 8.33
N SER A 59 17.02 6.95 9.58
CA SER A 59 16.41 6.08 10.61
C SER A 59 15.01 5.63 10.21
N PHE A 60 14.17 6.55 9.72
CA PHE A 60 12.86 6.21 9.16
C PHE A 60 12.95 5.30 7.94
N GLY A 61 13.94 5.52 7.09
CA GLY A 61 14.21 4.69 5.91
C GLY A 61 14.44 3.22 6.26
N TRP A 62 15.25 2.95 7.30
CA TRP A 62 15.45 1.59 7.79
C TRP A 62 14.18 0.94 8.35
N ILE A 63 13.39 1.70 9.12
CA ILE A 63 12.10 1.23 9.64
C ILE A 63 11.16 0.84 8.49
N ILE A 64 11.03 1.68 7.46
CA ILE A 64 10.20 1.42 6.27
C ILE A 64 10.72 0.20 5.50
N PHE A 65 12.05 0.06 5.36
CA PHE A 65 12.67 -1.07 4.65
C PHE A 65 12.33 -2.40 5.31
N PHE A 66 12.66 -2.58 6.58
CA PHE A 66 12.37 -3.82 7.29
C PHE A 66 10.86 -4.07 7.42
N GLY A 67 10.08 -3.02 7.65
CA GLY A 67 8.62 -3.11 7.67
C GLY A 67 8.06 -3.63 6.35
N SER A 68 8.52 -3.13 5.21
CA SER A 68 8.06 -3.55 3.88
C SER A 68 8.43 -5.00 3.57
N LEU A 69 9.65 -5.42 3.92
CA LEU A 69 10.09 -6.82 3.78
C LEU A 69 9.24 -7.75 4.64
N THR A 70 9.01 -7.37 5.90
CA THR A 70 8.18 -8.14 6.84
C THR A 70 6.75 -8.26 6.34
N TYR A 71 6.18 -7.20 5.78
CA TYR A 71 4.84 -7.26 5.19
C TYR A 71 4.79 -8.22 3.99
N GLY A 72 5.78 -8.17 3.09
CA GLY A 72 5.88 -9.08 1.95
C GLY A 72 5.95 -10.54 2.40
N PHE A 73 6.80 -10.85 3.38
CA PHE A 73 6.93 -12.17 4.00
C PHE A 73 5.64 -12.60 4.69
N SER A 74 5.03 -11.71 5.45
CA SER A 74 3.78 -11.97 6.17
C SER A 74 2.63 -12.35 5.24
N ARG A 75 2.50 -11.70 4.10
CA ARG A 75 1.46 -12.06 3.11
C ARG A 75 1.60 -13.51 2.63
N PHE A 76 2.83 -13.97 2.45
CA PHE A 76 3.09 -15.36 2.07
C PHE A 76 2.69 -16.33 3.19
N VAL A 77 3.12 -16.09 4.43
CA VAL A 77 2.80 -16.92 5.58
C VAL A 77 1.30 -16.92 5.86
N ASN A 78 0.65 -15.78 5.81
CA ASN A 78 -0.78 -15.66 6.11
C ASN A 78 -1.68 -16.22 5.01
N GLY A 79 -1.19 -16.41 3.78
CA GLY A 79 -1.86 -17.22 2.78
C GLY A 79 -2.12 -18.65 3.29
N TYR A 80 -1.10 -19.31 3.86
CA TYR A 80 -1.25 -20.62 4.49
C TYR A 80 -2.14 -20.61 5.74
N THR A 81 -2.05 -19.54 6.53
CA THR A 81 -2.86 -19.42 7.77
C THR A 81 -4.35 -19.39 7.45
N VAL A 82 -4.74 -18.66 6.41
CA VAL A 82 -6.14 -18.54 5.98
C VAL A 82 -6.69 -19.87 5.44
N ASP A 83 -5.86 -20.72 4.84
CA ASP A 83 -6.31 -22.04 4.36
C ASP A 83 -6.65 -23.01 5.51
N ARG A 84 -6.04 -22.81 6.69
CA ARG A 84 -6.23 -23.67 7.87
C ARG A 84 -7.25 -23.13 8.86
N TYR A 85 -7.42 -21.83 8.94
CA TYR A 85 -8.28 -21.15 9.91
C TYR A 85 -9.38 -20.36 9.21
N LYS A 86 -10.47 -20.05 9.93
CA LYS A 86 -11.53 -19.19 9.39
C LYS A 86 -11.01 -17.81 9.03
N GLY A 87 -11.26 -17.38 7.81
CA GLY A 87 -10.78 -16.09 7.29
C GLY A 87 -11.23 -14.90 8.14
N ARG A 88 -12.47 -14.92 8.65
CA ARG A 88 -12.97 -13.89 9.57
C ARG A 88 -12.15 -13.76 10.85
N LEU A 89 -11.69 -14.89 11.42
CA LEU A 89 -10.86 -14.89 12.64
C LEU A 89 -9.46 -14.32 12.34
N VAL A 90 -8.86 -14.74 11.24
CA VAL A 90 -7.54 -14.25 10.82
C VAL A 90 -7.58 -12.75 10.59
N MET A 91 -8.59 -12.24 9.87
CA MET A 91 -8.72 -10.81 9.60
C MET A 91 -8.98 -10.00 10.87
N ALA A 92 -9.89 -10.45 11.74
CA ALA A 92 -10.21 -9.78 12.98
C ALA A 92 -9.02 -9.75 13.94
N LEU A 93 -8.32 -10.89 14.12
CA LEU A 93 -7.14 -11.01 14.96
C LEU A 93 -6.00 -10.13 14.40
N GLY A 94 -5.76 -10.15 13.08
CA GLY A 94 -4.77 -9.30 12.44
C GLY A 94 -5.00 -7.81 12.74
N LEU A 95 -6.24 -7.34 12.62
CA LEU A 95 -6.58 -5.94 12.91
C LEU A 95 -6.46 -5.60 14.38
N LEU A 96 -6.86 -6.52 15.28
CA LEU A 96 -6.67 -6.37 16.74
C LEU A 96 -5.18 -6.22 17.09
N LEU A 97 -4.33 -7.09 16.54
CA LEU A 97 -2.88 -7.05 16.80
C LEU A 97 -2.21 -5.81 16.17
N CYS A 98 -2.71 -5.32 15.03
CA CYS A 98 -2.32 -4.02 14.48
C CYS A 98 -2.69 -2.88 15.43
N ALA A 99 -3.89 -2.91 16.02
CA ALA A 99 -4.30 -1.90 17.00
C ALA A 99 -3.37 -1.87 18.23
N LEU A 100 -3.08 -3.05 18.80
CA LEU A 100 -2.16 -3.17 19.94
C LEU A 100 -0.75 -2.67 19.58
N SER A 101 -0.24 -3.00 18.41
CA SER A 101 1.06 -2.50 17.92
C SER A 101 1.07 -0.98 17.77
N ASN A 102 -0.04 -0.38 17.31
CA ASN A 102 -0.16 1.08 17.23
C ASN A 102 -0.22 1.75 18.60
N PHE A 103 -0.92 1.18 19.58
CA PHE A 103 -0.86 1.67 20.94
C PHE A 103 0.55 1.60 21.51
N ALA A 104 1.25 0.47 21.31
CA ALA A 104 2.64 0.31 21.74
C ALA A 104 3.57 1.35 21.10
N PHE A 105 3.37 1.65 19.80
CA PHE A 105 4.13 2.68 19.11
C PHE A 105 3.89 4.08 19.71
N GLY A 106 2.63 4.48 19.92
CA GLY A 106 2.28 5.76 20.53
C GLY A 106 2.85 5.92 21.94
N TYR A 107 3.01 4.81 22.66
CA TYR A 107 3.62 4.74 23.99
C TYR A 107 5.15 4.58 23.94
N GLY A 108 5.75 4.55 22.75
CA GLY A 108 7.16 4.24 22.54
C GLY A 108 8.12 5.14 23.30
N ALA A 109 7.84 6.45 23.40
CA ALA A 109 8.67 7.38 24.17
C ALA A 109 8.68 7.02 25.68
N ASN A 110 7.50 6.76 26.26
CA ASN A 110 7.39 6.36 27.65
C ASN A 110 8.10 5.02 27.94
N LEU A 111 7.98 4.06 27.01
CA LEU A 111 8.68 2.78 27.13
C LEU A 111 10.20 2.97 27.04
N SER A 112 10.66 3.85 26.16
CA SER A 112 12.09 4.17 26.03
C SER A 112 12.65 4.83 27.28
N SER A 113 11.91 5.79 27.88
CA SER A 113 12.27 6.40 29.18
C SER A 113 12.35 5.35 30.29
N LEU A 114 11.42 4.41 30.33
CA LEU A 114 11.43 3.32 31.32
C LEU A 114 12.66 2.42 31.17
N ILE A 115 13.10 2.15 29.95
CA ILE A 115 14.27 1.28 29.67
C ILE A 115 15.58 2.01 29.98
N THR A 116 15.69 3.29 29.59
CA THR A 116 16.94 4.05 29.68
C THR A 116 17.09 4.80 31.04
N GLY A 117 15.99 5.03 31.73
CA GLY A 117 15.96 5.87 32.95
C GLY A 117 16.10 7.37 32.69
N VAL A 118 16.09 7.79 31.39
CA VAL A 118 16.21 9.19 30.96
C VAL A 118 15.17 9.50 29.88
N ASP A 119 14.78 10.78 29.78
CA ASP A 119 13.75 11.24 28.83
C ASP A 119 14.35 11.94 27.61
N SER A 120 15.67 12.03 27.51
CA SER A 120 16.38 12.71 26.45
C SER A 120 17.82 12.19 26.29
N GLY A 121 18.51 12.64 25.25
CA GLY A 121 19.90 12.28 24.98
C GLY A 121 20.06 11.10 24.01
N PRO A 122 21.31 10.81 23.60
CA PRO A 122 21.59 9.82 22.54
C PRO A 122 21.09 8.41 22.88
N ASP A 123 21.23 7.96 24.12
CA ASP A 123 20.80 6.61 24.53
C ASP A 123 19.26 6.48 24.47
N PHE A 124 18.54 7.50 24.93
CA PHE A 124 17.10 7.56 24.82
C PHE A 124 16.66 7.50 23.35
N ILE A 125 17.26 8.32 22.45
CA ILE A 125 16.91 8.39 21.04
C ILE A 125 17.17 7.04 20.34
N ASN A 126 18.30 6.38 20.63
CA ASN A 126 18.64 5.09 20.06
C ASN A 126 17.63 4.01 20.46
N ILE A 127 17.24 3.96 21.73
CA ILE A 127 16.22 3.02 22.23
C ILE A 127 14.84 3.38 21.66
N LEU A 128 14.52 4.67 21.55
CA LEU A 128 13.26 5.11 20.93
C LEU A 128 13.14 4.65 19.47
N ILE A 129 14.18 4.82 18.67
CA ILE A 129 14.22 4.34 17.29
C ILE A 129 14.05 2.81 17.22
N LEU A 130 14.72 2.09 18.13
CA LEU A 130 14.61 0.63 18.21
C LEU A 130 13.17 0.20 18.57
N VAL A 131 12.58 0.76 19.61
CA VAL A 131 11.21 0.46 20.08
C VAL A 131 10.21 0.78 18.97
N MET A 132 10.30 1.95 18.36
CA MET A 132 9.46 2.35 17.23
C MET A 132 9.64 1.42 16.02
N GLY A 133 10.89 1.08 15.69
CA GLY A 133 11.20 0.17 14.60
C GLY A 133 10.59 -1.21 14.81
N VAL A 134 10.80 -1.81 15.98
CA VAL A 134 10.24 -3.12 16.32
C VAL A 134 8.72 -3.12 16.27
N THR A 135 8.07 -2.12 16.84
CA THR A 135 6.59 -2.02 16.85
C THR A 135 6.01 -1.86 15.44
N ILE A 136 6.66 -1.09 14.54
CA ILE A 136 6.25 -0.98 13.14
C ILE A 136 6.47 -2.31 12.40
N ILE A 137 7.61 -2.98 12.58
CA ILE A 137 7.89 -4.28 11.95
C ILE A 137 6.83 -5.31 12.38
N VAL A 138 6.51 -5.36 13.66
CA VAL A 138 5.45 -6.23 14.21
C VAL A 138 4.07 -5.86 13.63
N ASN A 139 3.74 -4.57 13.57
CA ASN A 139 2.52 -4.09 12.92
C ASN A 139 2.44 -4.55 11.45
N GLN A 140 3.53 -4.40 10.69
CA GLN A 140 3.58 -4.81 9.29
C GLN A 140 3.42 -6.33 9.10
N PHE A 141 3.86 -7.15 10.06
CA PHE A 141 3.56 -8.57 10.04
C PHE A 141 2.05 -8.82 10.15
N PHE A 142 1.36 -8.20 11.10
CA PHE A 142 -0.09 -8.35 11.26
C PHE A 142 -0.90 -7.70 10.14
N GLN A 143 -0.38 -6.66 9.51
CA GLN A 143 -0.97 -6.06 8.29
C GLN A 143 -1.13 -7.09 7.16
N GLY A 144 -0.21 -8.06 7.05
CA GLY A 144 -0.29 -9.15 6.08
C GLY A 144 -1.49 -10.08 6.27
N MET A 145 -2.18 -10.02 7.42
CA MET A 145 -3.41 -10.78 7.70
C MET A 145 -4.68 -10.12 7.12
N GLY A 146 -4.58 -8.94 6.49
CA GLY A 146 -5.75 -8.21 5.98
C GLY A 146 -6.27 -8.72 4.63
N TYR A 147 -5.41 -8.88 3.63
CA TYR A 147 -5.81 -9.21 2.26
C TYR A 147 -6.14 -10.70 2.03
N PRO A 148 -5.35 -11.69 2.51
CA PRO A 148 -5.60 -13.10 2.21
C PRO A 148 -7.00 -13.58 2.62
N PRO A 149 -7.56 -13.21 3.81
CA PRO A 149 -8.93 -13.54 4.16
C PRO A 149 -9.97 -13.02 3.15
N CYS A 150 -9.79 -11.79 2.67
CA CYS A 150 -10.71 -11.21 1.70
C CYS A 150 -10.69 -11.96 0.37
N ALA A 151 -9.49 -12.34 -0.10
CA ALA A 151 -9.31 -13.12 -1.32
C ALA A 151 -9.96 -14.52 -1.23
N ARG A 152 -10.05 -15.10 -0.02
CA ARG A 152 -10.72 -16.38 0.23
C ARG A 152 -12.24 -16.22 0.39
N ILE A 153 -12.70 -15.28 1.22
CA ILE A 153 -14.11 -15.13 1.58
C ILE A 153 -14.95 -14.65 0.39
N LEU A 154 -14.49 -13.63 -0.33
CA LEU A 154 -15.30 -12.97 -1.37
C LEU A 154 -15.76 -13.90 -2.50
N PRO A 155 -14.95 -14.85 -3.00
CA PRO A 155 -15.39 -15.81 -4.03
C PRO A 155 -16.52 -16.75 -3.57
N HIS A 156 -16.69 -17.01 -2.27
CA HIS A 156 -17.82 -17.79 -1.76
C HIS A 156 -19.16 -17.03 -1.82
N TRP A 157 -19.10 -15.70 -1.81
CA TRP A 157 -20.28 -14.82 -1.81
C TRP A 157 -20.56 -14.16 -3.15
N ILE A 158 -19.61 -14.17 -4.09
CA ILE A 158 -19.70 -13.48 -5.38
C ILE A 158 -19.60 -14.50 -6.50
N HIS A 159 -20.60 -14.51 -7.38
CA HIS A 159 -20.57 -15.40 -8.54
C HIS A 159 -19.39 -15.06 -9.48
N PRO A 160 -18.71 -16.06 -10.09
CA PRO A 160 -17.53 -15.85 -10.93
C PRO A 160 -17.70 -14.82 -12.07
N SER A 161 -18.92 -14.71 -12.64
CA SER A 161 -19.21 -13.73 -13.71
C SER A 161 -19.18 -12.27 -13.25
N GLU A 162 -19.32 -12.01 -11.94
CA GLU A 162 -19.32 -10.67 -11.34
C GLU A 162 -18.09 -10.42 -10.48
N LEU A 163 -17.29 -11.46 -10.21
CA LEU A 163 -16.17 -11.42 -9.28
C LEU A 163 -15.16 -10.35 -9.66
N ALA A 164 -14.76 -10.28 -10.93
CA ALA A 164 -13.78 -9.31 -11.40
C ALA A 164 -14.24 -7.86 -11.15
N THR A 165 -15.48 -7.53 -11.50
CA THR A 165 -16.03 -6.18 -11.33
C THR A 165 -16.15 -5.82 -9.84
N LYS A 166 -16.72 -6.72 -9.03
CA LYS A 166 -16.91 -6.48 -7.59
C LYS A 166 -15.56 -6.41 -6.85
N MET A 167 -14.58 -7.24 -7.22
CA MET A 167 -13.22 -7.16 -6.67
C MET A 167 -12.50 -5.87 -7.07
N SER A 168 -12.74 -5.34 -8.27
CA SER A 168 -12.18 -4.05 -8.67
C SER A 168 -12.74 -2.90 -7.83
N ILE A 169 -14.05 -2.90 -7.58
CA ILE A 169 -14.69 -1.92 -6.67
C ILE A 169 -14.16 -2.10 -5.25
N TRP A 170 -14.11 -3.35 -4.77
CA TRP A 170 -13.58 -3.67 -3.45
C TRP A 170 -12.14 -3.16 -3.29
N ASN A 171 -11.32 -3.29 -4.32
CA ASN A 171 -9.91 -2.86 -4.29
C ASN A 171 -9.76 -1.34 -4.07
N CYS A 172 -10.74 -0.49 -4.40
CA CYS A 172 -10.69 0.95 -4.10
C CYS A 172 -10.63 1.24 -2.59
N SER A 173 -11.04 0.29 -1.74
CA SER A 173 -11.04 0.44 -0.28
C SER A 173 -9.66 0.77 0.29
N HIS A 174 -8.59 0.24 -0.29
CA HIS A 174 -7.23 0.51 0.20
C HIS A 174 -6.79 1.96 -0.06
N SER A 175 -7.06 2.52 -1.24
CA SER A 175 -6.72 3.90 -1.56
C SER A 175 -7.60 4.89 -0.79
N ILE A 176 -8.89 4.59 -0.64
CA ILE A 176 -9.80 5.39 0.19
C ILE A 176 -9.32 5.37 1.64
N GLY A 177 -9.00 4.18 2.18
CA GLY A 177 -8.47 4.04 3.53
C GLY A 177 -7.16 4.78 3.75
N ALA A 178 -6.23 4.72 2.78
CA ALA A 178 -4.96 5.44 2.84
C ALA A 178 -5.17 6.96 2.82
N ALA A 179 -5.98 7.47 1.90
CA ALA A 179 -6.27 8.91 1.80
C ALA A 179 -6.93 9.45 3.07
N LEU A 180 -7.96 8.74 3.59
CA LEU A 180 -8.63 9.12 4.83
C LEU A 180 -7.68 9.08 6.04
N ALA A 181 -6.81 8.05 6.14
CA ALA A 181 -5.83 7.95 7.21
C ALA A 181 -4.90 9.15 7.24
N VAL A 182 -4.37 9.54 6.08
CA VAL A 182 -3.44 10.66 5.96
C VAL A 182 -4.13 11.98 6.34
N VAL A 183 -5.34 12.23 5.85
CA VAL A 183 -6.10 13.46 6.17
C VAL A 183 -6.47 13.54 7.65
N VAL A 184 -7.02 12.45 8.22
CA VAL A 184 -7.41 12.40 9.64
C VAL A 184 -6.17 12.60 10.53
N CYS A 185 -5.06 11.92 10.25
CA CYS A 185 -3.83 12.11 11.01
C CYS A 185 -3.26 13.54 10.89
N GLY A 186 -3.33 14.14 9.70
CA GLY A 186 -2.93 15.55 9.51
C GLY A 186 -3.77 16.52 10.33
N TYR A 187 -5.09 16.26 10.42
CA TYR A 187 -5.97 17.03 11.29
C TYR A 187 -5.64 16.85 12.79
N LEU A 188 -5.36 15.59 13.21
CA LEU A 188 -4.99 15.30 14.60
C LEU A 188 -3.70 16.01 15.01
N ILE A 189 -2.66 16.01 14.16
CA ILE A 189 -1.40 16.73 14.45
C ILE A 189 -1.65 18.25 14.58
N GLY A 190 -2.47 18.83 13.71
CA GLY A 190 -2.73 20.26 13.76
C GLY A 190 -3.81 20.68 14.78
N SER A 191 -4.28 19.78 15.65
CA SER A 191 -5.37 20.07 16.62
C SER A 191 -5.13 19.51 18.02
N MET A 192 -4.22 18.55 18.13
CA MET A 192 -3.89 17.87 19.40
C MET A 192 -2.51 18.26 19.88
N GLY A 193 -2.14 17.77 21.06
CA GLY A 193 -0.84 18.01 21.68
C GLY A 193 -0.88 19.08 22.76
N THR A 194 0.29 19.40 23.29
CA THR A 194 0.48 20.42 24.34
C THR A 194 1.14 21.65 23.72
N ASP A 195 0.58 22.82 23.93
CA ASP A 195 1.16 24.07 23.47
C ASP A 195 2.29 24.52 24.38
N LEU A 196 3.51 24.46 23.89
CA LEU A 196 4.74 24.93 24.51
C LEU A 196 5.43 26.00 23.65
N SER A 197 4.73 26.66 22.73
CA SER A 197 5.29 27.69 21.85
C SER A 197 5.84 28.91 22.58
N ASN A 198 5.39 29.17 23.82
CA ASN A 198 5.91 30.20 24.70
C ASN A 198 7.18 29.80 25.50
N ASN A 199 7.58 28.53 25.43
CA ASN A 199 8.80 28.05 26.10
C ASN A 199 9.99 28.14 25.14
N ALA A 200 10.84 29.15 25.32
CA ALA A 200 11.98 29.42 24.45
C ALA A 200 12.98 28.25 24.37
N GLU A 201 13.16 27.48 25.46
CA GLU A 201 14.07 26.33 25.47
C GLU A 201 13.54 25.20 24.57
N VAL A 202 12.22 24.93 24.64
CA VAL A 202 11.57 23.91 23.81
C VAL A 202 11.62 24.33 22.33
N VAL A 203 11.31 25.59 22.04
CA VAL A 203 11.37 26.11 20.66
C VAL A 203 12.79 26.03 20.11
N ALA A 204 13.80 26.41 20.90
CA ALA A 204 15.21 26.35 20.47
C ALA A 204 15.68 24.89 20.25
N ALA A 205 15.27 23.96 21.12
CA ALA A 205 15.58 22.53 20.95
C ALA A 205 14.97 21.96 19.66
N ILE A 206 13.69 22.26 19.39
CA ILE A 206 13.01 21.84 18.16
C ILE A 206 13.67 22.47 16.94
N GLN A 207 13.98 23.77 16.99
CA GLN A 207 14.69 24.44 15.91
C GLN A 207 16.02 23.77 15.62
N GLY A 208 16.81 23.44 16.65
CA GLY A 208 18.07 22.72 16.50
C GLY A 208 17.91 21.35 15.83
N ASN A 209 16.87 20.61 16.19
CA ASN A 209 16.54 19.34 15.55
C ASN A 209 16.17 19.50 14.07
N LEU A 210 15.39 20.52 13.74
CA LEU A 210 14.96 20.81 12.36
C LEU A 210 16.13 21.30 11.50
N ASP A 211 16.98 22.18 12.05
CA ASP A 211 18.19 22.69 11.37
C ASP A 211 19.17 21.53 11.09
N ALA A 212 19.38 20.64 12.05
CA ALA A 212 20.22 19.47 11.90
C ALA A 212 19.72 18.49 10.82
N ASN A 213 18.40 18.46 10.58
CA ASN A 213 17.78 17.68 9.52
C ASN A 213 17.57 18.46 8.19
N GLY A 214 18.11 19.68 8.09
CA GLY A 214 18.05 20.51 6.88
C GLY A 214 16.64 20.98 6.50
N VAL A 215 15.77 21.16 7.46
CA VAL A 215 14.37 21.57 7.24
C VAL A 215 14.31 23.05 6.85
N LYS A 216 13.59 23.35 5.76
CA LYS A 216 13.40 24.71 5.31
C LYS A 216 12.57 25.51 6.34
N ASP A 217 13.01 26.74 6.63
CA ASP A 217 12.32 27.65 7.55
C ASP A 217 12.13 27.07 8.97
N ALA A 218 13.18 26.43 9.47
CA ALA A 218 13.17 25.70 10.75
C ALA A 218 12.69 26.58 11.93
N ALA A 219 13.00 27.88 11.93
CA ALA A 219 12.59 28.79 13.01
C ALA A 219 11.06 28.94 13.09
N ASN A 220 10.38 29.18 11.95
CA ASN A 220 8.92 29.28 11.94
C ASN A 220 8.26 27.92 12.18
N GLN A 221 8.81 26.85 11.60
CA GLN A 221 8.30 25.50 11.84
C GLN A 221 8.46 25.06 13.30
N ALA A 222 9.55 25.46 13.99
CA ALA A 222 9.74 25.15 15.41
C ALA A 222 8.60 25.70 16.27
N LEU A 223 8.12 26.91 16.00
CA LEU A 223 6.96 27.47 16.71
C LEU A 223 5.69 26.65 16.47
N VAL A 224 5.46 26.22 15.22
CA VAL A 224 4.30 25.39 14.87
C VAL A 224 4.34 24.04 15.58
N TYR A 225 5.50 23.36 15.59
CA TYR A 225 5.63 22.08 16.29
C TYR A 225 5.61 22.24 17.81
N ALA A 226 6.17 23.31 18.37
CA ALA A 226 6.09 23.61 19.81
C ALA A 226 4.66 23.86 20.28
N ALA A 227 3.77 24.36 19.43
CA ALA A 227 2.34 24.50 19.74
C ALA A 227 1.59 23.14 19.78
N HIS A 228 2.21 22.06 19.30
CA HIS A 228 1.56 20.75 19.15
C HIS A 228 2.44 19.57 19.63
N ILE A 229 3.17 19.75 20.74
CA ILE A 229 4.06 18.71 21.30
C ILE A 229 3.27 17.43 21.62
N GLY A 230 3.78 16.30 21.19
CA GLY A 230 3.17 14.98 21.36
C GLY A 230 1.94 14.71 20.48
N ALA A 231 1.57 15.63 19.59
CA ALA A 231 0.42 15.49 18.71
C ALA A 231 0.54 14.25 17.78
N TRP A 232 1.77 13.91 17.34
CA TRP A 232 2.03 12.74 16.49
C TRP A 232 1.57 11.42 17.14
N LYS A 233 1.51 11.31 18.47
CA LYS A 233 1.03 10.12 19.21
C LYS A 233 -0.44 9.82 18.89
N TRP A 234 -1.24 10.86 18.67
CA TRP A 234 -2.66 10.72 18.35
C TRP A 234 -2.90 10.09 16.99
N CYS A 235 -1.93 10.20 16.07
CA CYS A 235 -1.95 9.46 14.81
C CYS A 235 -1.89 7.93 14.99
N PHE A 236 -1.52 7.45 16.16
CA PHE A 236 -1.49 6.04 16.51
C PHE A 236 -2.67 5.66 17.42
N TYR A 237 -2.99 6.46 18.42
CA TYR A 237 -4.07 6.14 19.37
C TYR A 237 -5.45 6.14 18.72
N VAL A 238 -5.80 7.17 17.95
CA VAL A 238 -7.13 7.27 17.32
C VAL A 238 -7.33 6.18 16.28
N PRO A 239 -6.41 5.92 15.32
CA PRO A 239 -6.52 4.78 14.43
C PRO A 239 -6.55 3.42 15.15
N ALA A 240 -5.82 3.26 16.25
CA ALA A 240 -5.85 2.03 17.04
C ALA A 240 -7.23 1.78 17.67
N CYS A 241 -7.87 2.80 18.23
CA CYS A 241 -9.24 2.69 18.73
C CYS A 241 -10.22 2.30 17.61
N LEU A 242 -10.09 2.93 16.43
CA LEU A 242 -10.89 2.57 15.26
C LEU A 242 -10.65 1.12 14.83
N ALA A 243 -9.40 0.66 14.87
CA ALA A 243 -9.04 -0.72 14.52
C ALA A 243 -9.59 -1.74 15.52
N LEU A 244 -9.65 -1.42 16.82
CA LEU A 244 -10.32 -2.27 17.82
C LEU A 244 -11.81 -2.44 17.50
N VAL A 245 -12.52 -1.35 17.24
CA VAL A 245 -13.93 -1.38 16.84
C VAL A 245 -14.08 -2.14 15.52
N GLY A 246 -13.20 -1.90 14.56
CA GLY A 246 -13.17 -2.61 13.28
C GLY A 246 -12.96 -4.11 13.43
N ALA A 247 -12.05 -4.56 14.32
CA ALA A 247 -11.80 -5.97 14.58
C ALA A 247 -13.06 -6.68 15.14
N ILE A 248 -13.75 -6.04 16.08
CA ILE A 248 -15.04 -6.52 16.61
C ILE A 248 -16.09 -6.57 15.47
N GLY A 249 -16.18 -5.50 14.69
CA GLY A 249 -17.10 -5.42 13.55
C GLY A 249 -16.88 -6.52 12.51
N ILE A 250 -15.61 -6.82 12.18
CA ILE A 250 -15.24 -7.93 11.30
C ILE A 250 -15.68 -9.26 11.89
N TYR A 251 -15.34 -9.53 13.15
CA TYR A 251 -15.66 -10.79 13.82
C TYR A 251 -17.17 -11.07 13.85
N ILE A 252 -17.98 -10.06 14.17
CA ILE A 252 -19.44 -10.18 14.22
C ILE A 252 -20.05 -10.13 12.81
N GLY A 253 -19.51 -9.28 11.94
CA GLY A 253 -20.09 -8.92 10.64
C GLY A 253 -19.85 -9.93 9.53
N LEU A 254 -18.71 -10.66 9.56
CA LEU A 254 -18.36 -11.60 8.50
C LEU A 254 -18.83 -13.03 8.79
N ARG A 255 -19.07 -13.75 7.69
CA ARG A 255 -19.16 -15.20 7.64
C ARG A 255 -18.34 -15.66 6.45
N ASP A 256 -17.60 -16.74 6.63
CA ASP A 256 -16.67 -17.22 5.60
C ASP A 256 -17.46 -17.81 4.41
N GLU A 257 -18.53 -18.57 4.69
CA GLU A 257 -19.31 -19.28 3.68
C GLU A 257 -20.81 -19.10 3.88
N PRO A 258 -21.62 -19.16 2.80
CA PRO A 258 -23.07 -19.07 2.88
C PRO A 258 -23.71 -20.12 3.81
N LYS A 259 -23.13 -21.31 3.88
CA LYS A 259 -23.61 -22.40 4.76
C LYS A 259 -23.63 -22.02 6.24
N GLU A 260 -22.73 -21.14 6.71
CA GLU A 260 -22.69 -20.70 8.11
C GLU A 260 -23.96 -19.95 8.55
N VAL A 261 -24.76 -19.49 7.58
CA VAL A 261 -26.04 -18.76 7.81
C VAL A 261 -27.26 -19.50 7.24
N GLY A 262 -27.09 -20.79 6.94
CA GLY A 262 -28.17 -21.64 6.41
C GLY A 262 -28.57 -21.27 4.97
N LEU A 263 -27.61 -20.79 4.17
CA LEU A 263 -27.81 -20.48 2.75
C LEU A 263 -27.09 -21.52 1.88
N PRO A 264 -27.64 -21.87 0.71
CA PRO A 264 -26.96 -22.72 -0.23
C PRO A 264 -25.71 -22.02 -0.80
N ASP A 265 -24.70 -22.84 -1.14
CA ASP A 265 -23.53 -22.34 -1.88
C ASP A 265 -23.94 -21.91 -3.29
N LEU A 266 -23.16 -21.00 -3.87
CA LEU A 266 -23.31 -20.70 -5.29
C LEU A 266 -23.01 -21.97 -6.12
N PRO A 267 -23.76 -22.19 -7.23
CA PRO A 267 -23.49 -23.32 -8.11
C PRO A 267 -22.02 -23.32 -8.55
N ASP A 268 -21.38 -24.49 -8.47
CA ASP A 268 -20.01 -24.66 -8.93
C ASP A 268 -20.02 -24.58 -10.48
N THR A 269 -19.71 -23.38 -10.98
CA THR A 269 -19.66 -23.12 -12.44
C THR A 269 -18.40 -23.65 -13.09
N GLY A 270 -17.55 -24.40 -12.34
CA GLY A 270 -16.24 -24.84 -12.84
C GLY A 270 -15.23 -23.71 -13.07
N LEU A 271 -15.65 -22.45 -12.91
CA LEU A 271 -14.84 -21.25 -13.11
C LEU A 271 -14.23 -20.69 -11.82
N GLY A 272 -14.71 -21.12 -10.65
CA GLY A 272 -14.37 -20.54 -9.34
C GLY A 272 -13.63 -21.47 -8.37
N GLY A 273 -13.40 -22.69 -8.72
CA GLY A 273 -12.60 -23.63 -7.92
C GLY A 273 -11.38 -24.07 -8.70
N LEU A 274 -10.20 -23.79 -8.19
CA LEU A 274 -9.02 -24.59 -8.46
C LEU A 274 -9.22 -25.99 -7.84
N LYS A 275 -10.22 -26.75 -8.32
CA LYS A 275 -10.03 -28.18 -8.40
C LYS A 275 -8.87 -28.31 -9.39
N ASP A 276 -7.75 -28.82 -8.89
CA ASP A 276 -6.61 -29.19 -9.73
C ASP A 276 -7.15 -29.75 -11.03
N GLY A 277 -7.01 -28.99 -12.13
CA GLY A 277 -7.60 -29.35 -13.42
C GLY A 277 -6.92 -30.58 -14.00
N GLY A 278 -6.96 -31.72 -13.32
CA GLY A 278 -6.46 -33.03 -13.77
C GLY A 278 -4.96 -33.08 -14.08
N MET A 279 -4.20 -31.99 -13.80
CA MET A 279 -2.76 -31.96 -14.03
C MET A 279 -2.04 -32.69 -12.90
N SER A 280 -1.23 -33.71 -13.22
CA SER A 280 -0.35 -34.33 -12.23
C SER A 280 0.60 -33.31 -11.60
N ALA A 281 1.08 -33.56 -10.38
CA ALA A 281 2.01 -32.68 -9.71
C ALA A 281 3.28 -32.42 -10.53
N ALA A 282 3.78 -33.45 -11.24
CA ALA A 282 4.93 -33.34 -12.15
C ALA A 282 4.62 -32.41 -13.32
N ARG A 283 3.47 -32.60 -13.97
CA ARG A 283 2.99 -31.80 -15.08
C ARG A 283 2.81 -30.32 -14.70
N ARG A 284 2.25 -30.08 -13.51
CA ARG A 284 2.11 -28.73 -12.95
C ARG A 284 3.46 -28.08 -12.69
N LYS A 285 4.43 -28.81 -12.11
CA LYS A 285 5.78 -28.30 -11.88
C LYS A 285 6.48 -27.91 -13.18
N LYS A 286 6.33 -28.72 -14.24
CA LYS A 286 6.87 -28.45 -15.58
C LYS A 286 6.20 -27.23 -16.22
N PHE A 287 4.87 -27.14 -16.11
CA PHE A 287 4.10 -26.00 -16.60
C PHE A 287 4.57 -24.70 -15.93
N GLU A 288 4.63 -24.65 -14.59
CA GLU A 288 5.11 -23.50 -13.85
C GLU A 288 6.57 -23.14 -14.19
N ALA A 289 7.42 -24.16 -14.40
CA ALA A 289 8.80 -23.92 -14.82
C ALA A 289 8.89 -23.18 -16.17
N VAL A 290 8.06 -23.55 -17.14
CA VAL A 290 8.06 -22.91 -18.47
C VAL A 290 7.34 -21.58 -18.46
N MET A 291 6.16 -21.52 -17.81
CA MET A 291 5.28 -20.34 -17.90
C MET A 291 5.69 -19.21 -16.94
N VAL A 292 6.40 -19.51 -15.86
CA VAL A 292 6.82 -18.51 -14.87
C VAL A 292 8.34 -18.39 -14.83
N TRP A 293 9.04 -19.46 -14.43
CA TRP A 293 10.47 -19.38 -14.15
C TRP A 293 11.34 -19.12 -15.39
N LYS A 294 11.00 -19.72 -16.53
CA LYS A 294 11.70 -19.55 -17.82
C LYS A 294 11.04 -18.52 -18.74
N ASN A 295 10.03 -17.81 -18.25
CA ASN A 295 9.33 -16.80 -19.04
C ASN A 295 9.95 -15.42 -18.84
N ARG A 296 10.71 -14.95 -19.83
CA ARG A 296 11.34 -13.64 -19.80
C ARG A 296 10.35 -12.49 -19.56
N TRP A 297 9.14 -12.59 -20.10
CA TRP A 297 8.12 -11.54 -19.99
C TRP A 297 7.62 -11.41 -18.55
N VAL A 298 7.41 -12.55 -17.85
CA VAL A 298 7.04 -12.57 -16.44
C VAL A 298 8.12 -11.89 -15.59
N TRP A 299 9.40 -12.22 -15.79
CA TRP A 299 10.50 -11.60 -15.04
C TRP A 299 10.65 -10.11 -15.35
N THR A 300 10.48 -9.69 -16.61
CA THR A 300 10.55 -8.28 -16.98
C THR A 300 9.43 -7.48 -16.30
N PHE A 301 8.19 -8.02 -16.23
CA PHE A 301 7.10 -7.40 -15.47
C PHE A 301 7.39 -7.35 -13.97
N CYS A 302 7.93 -8.41 -13.39
CA CYS A 302 8.29 -8.46 -11.98
C CYS A 302 9.36 -7.41 -11.63
N ILE A 303 10.37 -7.25 -12.48
CA ILE A 303 11.40 -6.23 -12.32
C ILE A 303 10.80 -4.83 -12.51
N ALA A 304 9.99 -4.60 -13.54
CA ALA A 304 9.30 -3.33 -13.75
C ALA A 304 8.44 -2.95 -12.54
N ASN A 305 7.76 -3.93 -11.93
CA ASN A 305 6.94 -3.72 -10.74
C ASN A 305 7.74 -3.21 -9.54
N LEU A 306 8.99 -3.65 -9.38
CA LEU A 306 9.89 -3.10 -8.36
C LEU A 306 10.07 -1.60 -8.55
N PHE A 307 10.38 -1.14 -9.77
CA PHE A 307 10.57 0.29 -10.07
C PHE A 307 9.28 1.09 -9.89
N VAL A 308 8.13 0.56 -10.30
CA VAL A 308 6.81 1.17 -10.07
C VAL A 308 6.57 1.38 -8.57
N TYR A 309 6.89 0.39 -7.75
CA TYR A 309 6.74 0.49 -6.29
C TYR A 309 7.72 1.48 -5.66
N VAL A 310 8.97 1.56 -6.14
CA VAL A 310 9.92 2.60 -5.67
C VAL A 310 9.37 3.99 -5.91
N VAL A 311 8.88 4.29 -7.11
CA VAL A 311 8.31 5.60 -7.45
C VAL A 311 7.08 5.90 -6.61
N ARG A 312 6.12 4.96 -6.57
CA ARG A 312 4.86 5.16 -5.85
C ARG A 312 5.07 5.35 -4.35
N MET A 313 5.82 4.43 -3.73
CA MET A 313 6.02 4.47 -2.27
C MET A 313 6.96 5.58 -1.84
N GLY A 314 7.93 5.94 -2.69
CA GLY A 314 8.77 7.11 -2.46
C GLY A 314 7.96 8.40 -2.31
N VAL A 315 6.92 8.58 -3.14
CA VAL A 315 6.03 9.73 -3.02
C VAL A 315 5.04 9.57 -1.88
N LEU A 316 4.41 8.40 -1.75
CA LEU A 316 3.30 8.20 -0.80
C LEU A 316 3.75 8.15 0.66
N ASP A 317 4.82 7.41 0.95
CA ASP A 317 5.28 7.22 2.33
C ASP A 317 6.04 8.44 2.87
N TRP A 318 6.63 9.23 1.98
CA TRP A 318 7.40 10.42 2.35
C TRP A 318 6.67 11.74 2.04
N GLY A 319 5.53 11.68 1.34
CA GLY A 319 4.79 12.85 0.87
C GLY A 319 4.55 13.91 1.96
N PRO A 320 3.91 13.59 3.09
CA PRO A 320 3.68 14.57 4.15
C PRO A 320 4.97 15.21 4.64
N LYS A 321 6.02 14.39 4.87
CA LYS A 321 7.30 14.86 5.39
C LYS A 321 8.03 15.78 4.41
N PHE A 322 8.16 15.38 3.15
CA PHE A 322 8.86 16.23 2.19
C PHE A 322 8.09 17.51 1.86
N LEU A 323 6.75 17.49 1.84
CA LEU A 323 5.95 18.68 1.59
C LEU A 323 6.08 19.70 2.74
N THR A 324 6.20 19.24 3.97
CA THR A 324 6.47 20.14 5.11
C THR A 324 7.91 20.62 5.10
N GLU A 325 8.89 19.73 4.98
CA GLU A 325 10.32 20.08 5.13
C GLU A 325 10.90 20.81 3.92
N ALA A 326 10.58 20.37 2.69
CA ALA A 326 11.17 20.90 1.47
C ALA A 326 10.36 22.07 0.85
N ARG A 327 9.04 22.07 1.04
CA ARG A 327 8.14 23.07 0.48
C ARG A 327 7.56 24.03 1.51
N GLY A 328 7.76 23.77 2.82
CA GLY A 328 7.26 24.60 3.90
C GLY A 328 5.74 24.62 4.03
N LEU A 329 5.05 23.60 3.49
CA LEU A 329 3.60 23.50 3.64
C LEU A 329 3.23 23.13 5.08
N ASP A 330 2.13 23.68 5.57
CA ASP A 330 1.55 23.19 6.82
C ASP A 330 1.11 21.72 6.70
N ILE A 331 1.08 21.02 7.80
CA ILE A 331 0.82 19.56 7.81
C ILE A 331 -0.56 19.21 7.23
N LYS A 332 -1.58 20.06 7.42
CA LYS A 332 -2.91 19.83 6.85
C LYS A 332 -2.88 19.91 5.32
N SER A 333 -2.26 20.94 4.76
CA SER A 333 -2.09 21.09 3.32
C SER A 333 -1.23 19.98 2.71
N ALA A 334 -0.16 19.59 3.38
CA ALA A 334 0.71 18.47 2.96
C ALA A 334 -0.05 17.14 2.92
N THR A 335 -0.86 16.86 3.93
CA THR A 335 -1.65 15.62 4.00
C THR A 335 -2.79 15.60 2.98
N TRP A 336 -3.50 16.71 2.76
CA TRP A 336 -4.52 16.81 1.70
C TRP A 336 -3.91 16.61 0.30
N THR A 337 -2.74 17.19 0.05
CA THR A 337 -2.02 17.01 -1.22
C THR A 337 -1.60 15.56 -1.43
N THR A 338 -1.12 14.89 -0.38
CA THR A 338 -0.78 13.46 -0.43
C THR A 338 -2.02 12.57 -0.63
N ALA A 339 -3.14 12.91 0.01
CA ALA A 339 -4.41 12.21 -0.19
C ALA A 339 -4.94 12.39 -1.62
N ALA A 340 -4.80 13.58 -2.20
CA ALA A 340 -5.20 13.85 -3.58
C ALA A 340 -4.39 12.99 -4.59
N PHE A 341 -3.12 12.73 -4.34
CA PHE A 341 -2.30 11.78 -5.12
C PHE A 341 -2.91 10.36 -5.11
N GLU A 342 -3.37 9.85 -3.95
CA GLU A 342 -4.03 8.55 -3.83
C GLU A 342 -5.38 8.51 -4.56
N ILE A 343 -6.20 9.56 -4.41
CA ILE A 343 -7.52 9.64 -5.06
C ILE A 343 -7.36 9.70 -6.59
N ALA A 344 -6.42 10.51 -7.08
CA ALA A 344 -6.10 10.59 -8.50
C ALA A 344 -5.66 9.23 -9.06
N GLY A 345 -4.96 8.43 -8.25
CA GLY A 345 -4.56 7.07 -8.59
C GLY A 345 -5.74 6.14 -8.89
N ILE A 346 -6.86 6.26 -8.17
CA ILE A 346 -8.08 5.48 -8.45
C ILE A 346 -8.58 5.80 -9.86
N ILE A 347 -8.70 7.08 -10.18
CA ILE A 347 -9.18 7.55 -11.50
C ILE A 347 -8.19 7.10 -12.59
N GLY A 348 -6.89 7.26 -12.33
CA GLY A 348 -5.82 6.85 -13.24
C GLY A 348 -5.81 5.36 -13.54
N THR A 349 -6.09 4.52 -12.55
CA THR A 349 -6.22 3.06 -12.73
C THR A 349 -7.37 2.70 -13.68
N LEU A 350 -8.54 3.33 -13.49
CA LEU A 350 -9.71 3.10 -14.35
C LEU A 350 -9.44 3.58 -15.78
N PHE A 351 -8.84 4.76 -15.91
CA PHE A 351 -8.44 5.31 -17.20
C PHE A 351 -7.42 4.41 -17.92
N ALA A 352 -6.40 3.92 -17.21
CA ALA A 352 -5.37 3.05 -17.78
C ALA A 352 -5.97 1.73 -18.29
N GLY A 353 -6.92 1.13 -17.57
CA GLY A 353 -7.66 -0.04 -18.01
C GLY A 353 -8.45 0.22 -19.29
N TRP A 354 -9.27 1.28 -19.29
CA TRP A 354 -10.04 1.68 -20.47
C TRP A 354 -9.15 2.00 -21.66
N ALA A 355 -8.09 2.76 -21.49
CA ALA A 355 -7.15 3.13 -22.54
C ALA A 355 -6.38 1.93 -23.11
N THR A 356 -6.07 0.94 -22.27
CA THR A 356 -5.47 -0.33 -22.69
C THR A 356 -6.35 -1.04 -23.72
N ASP A 357 -7.63 -1.14 -23.46
CA ASP A 357 -8.57 -1.83 -24.36
C ASP A 357 -8.82 -1.01 -25.64
N HIS A 358 -8.99 0.31 -25.49
CA HIS A 358 -9.37 1.18 -26.60
C HIS A 358 -8.19 1.47 -27.56
N PHE A 359 -7.03 1.86 -27.05
CA PHE A 359 -5.88 2.28 -27.86
C PHE A 359 -4.88 1.16 -28.15
N PHE A 360 -4.72 0.21 -27.25
CA PHE A 360 -3.68 -0.83 -27.35
C PHE A 360 -4.23 -2.25 -27.56
N LYS A 361 -5.53 -2.39 -27.82
CA LYS A 361 -6.17 -3.69 -28.11
C LYS A 361 -5.88 -4.75 -27.06
N GLY A 362 -5.94 -4.35 -25.77
CA GLY A 362 -5.70 -5.21 -24.62
C GLY A 362 -4.22 -5.50 -24.32
N LYS A 363 -3.27 -4.77 -24.91
CA LYS A 363 -1.83 -4.87 -24.59
C LYS A 363 -1.46 -3.88 -23.48
N GLY A 364 -1.71 -4.24 -22.23
CA GLY A 364 -1.51 -3.37 -21.05
C GLY A 364 -0.05 -2.96 -20.85
N HIS A 365 0.93 -3.79 -21.26
CA HIS A 365 2.35 -3.41 -21.19
C HIS A 365 2.67 -2.10 -21.93
N ARG A 366 2.00 -1.80 -23.05
CA ARG A 366 2.19 -0.53 -23.77
C ARG A 366 1.61 0.65 -23.02
N MET A 367 0.44 0.46 -22.39
CA MET A 367 -0.13 1.50 -21.54
C MET A 367 0.72 1.75 -20.30
N CYS A 368 1.37 0.72 -19.74
CA CYS A 368 2.32 0.89 -18.65
C CYS A 368 3.48 1.82 -19.03
N VAL A 369 4.00 1.76 -20.28
CA VAL A 369 5.03 2.68 -20.77
C VAL A 369 4.51 4.12 -20.76
N VAL A 370 3.32 4.37 -21.32
CA VAL A 370 2.69 5.71 -21.34
C VAL A 370 2.49 6.23 -19.93
N CYS A 371 2.04 5.39 -19.04
CA CYS A 371 1.83 5.75 -17.64
C CYS A 371 3.15 6.09 -16.92
N MET A 372 4.21 5.30 -17.11
CA MET A 372 5.51 5.61 -16.52
C MET A 372 6.12 6.90 -17.09
N ALA A 373 5.95 7.14 -18.38
CA ALA A 373 6.36 8.41 -19.00
C ALA A 373 5.60 9.60 -18.41
N GLY A 374 4.27 9.47 -18.24
CA GLY A 374 3.43 10.49 -17.61
C GLY A 374 3.84 10.76 -16.17
N ALA A 375 4.09 9.72 -15.38
CA ALA A 375 4.57 9.87 -14.00
C ALA A 375 5.92 10.59 -13.95
N ALA A 376 6.89 10.18 -14.78
CA ALA A 376 8.19 10.85 -14.89
C ALA A 376 8.05 12.33 -15.31
N LEU A 377 7.17 12.64 -16.26
CA LEU A 377 6.90 14.01 -16.70
C LEU A 377 6.36 14.87 -15.55
N PHE A 378 5.33 14.43 -14.84
CA PHE A 378 4.75 15.20 -13.76
C PHE A 378 5.71 15.36 -12.57
N MET A 379 6.52 14.33 -12.26
CA MET A 379 7.59 14.46 -11.27
C MET A 379 8.69 15.42 -11.71
N THR A 380 8.99 15.49 -13.01
CA THR A 380 9.92 16.46 -13.56
C THR A 380 9.35 17.88 -13.47
N ILE A 381 8.08 18.09 -13.84
CA ILE A 381 7.41 19.39 -13.67
C ILE A 381 7.44 19.82 -12.20
N PHE A 382 7.09 18.88 -11.28
CA PHE A 382 7.15 19.14 -9.85
C PHE A 382 8.54 19.60 -9.38
N ARG A 383 9.60 18.93 -9.88
CA ARG A 383 11.01 19.27 -9.53
C ARG A 383 11.38 20.71 -9.92
N PHE A 384 10.89 21.19 -11.07
CA PHE A 384 11.20 22.52 -11.59
C PHE A 384 10.21 23.61 -11.14
N LEU A 385 9.23 23.29 -10.29
CA LEU A 385 8.39 24.32 -9.70
C LEU A 385 9.23 25.25 -8.82
N PRO A 386 8.99 26.58 -8.87
CA PRO A 386 9.63 27.56 -8.00
C PRO A 386 9.54 27.15 -6.52
N ALA A 387 10.51 27.55 -5.72
CA ALA A 387 10.55 27.20 -4.30
C ALA A 387 9.41 27.84 -3.49
N ASP A 388 8.88 28.95 -4.00
CA ASP A 388 7.75 29.73 -3.48
C ASP A 388 6.41 29.40 -4.16
N ALA A 389 6.38 28.36 -4.98
CA ALA A 389 5.17 27.91 -5.64
C ALA A 389 4.07 27.64 -4.61
N GLY A 390 2.89 28.20 -4.84
CA GLY A 390 1.72 27.97 -4.00
C GLY A 390 1.27 26.50 -4.01
N ILE A 391 0.34 26.15 -3.12
CA ILE A 391 -0.17 24.79 -2.96
C ILE A 391 -0.78 24.23 -4.25
N THR A 392 -1.46 25.06 -5.05
CA THR A 392 -2.20 24.60 -6.24
C THR A 392 -1.31 23.94 -7.30
N PRO A 393 -0.20 24.53 -7.79
CA PRO A 393 0.69 23.88 -8.74
C PRO A 393 1.40 22.66 -8.14
N ILE A 394 1.72 22.70 -6.85
CA ILE A 394 2.29 21.54 -6.13
C ILE A 394 1.29 20.37 -6.15
N ALA A 395 0.05 20.61 -5.75
CA ALA A 395 -0.99 19.59 -5.72
C ALA A 395 -1.32 19.10 -7.14
N ALA A 396 -1.42 19.97 -8.13
CA ALA A 396 -1.73 19.59 -9.52
C ALA A 396 -0.68 18.63 -10.10
N THR A 397 0.60 18.90 -9.85
CA THR A 397 1.68 18.04 -10.34
C THR A 397 1.71 16.67 -9.62
N LEU A 398 1.46 16.64 -8.32
CA LEU A 398 1.37 15.38 -7.59
C LEU A 398 0.11 14.57 -7.96
N VAL A 399 -1.02 15.24 -8.16
CA VAL A 399 -2.25 14.60 -8.70
C VAL A 399 -1.98 13.98 -10.06
N GLY A 400 -1.28 14.69 -10.97
CA GLY A 400 -0.86 14.15 -12.26
C GLY A 400 0.06 12.94 -12.12
N ALA A 401 1.06 13.01 -11.24
CA ALA A 401 1.95 11.88 -10.98
C ALA A 401 1.17 10.67 -10.40
N GLY A 402 0.25 10.90 -9.47
CA GLY A 402 -0.63 9.88 -8.90
C GLY A 402 -1.52 9.22 -9.94
N PHE A 403 -2.17 10.03 -10.79
CA PHE A 403 -3.00 9.55 -11.89
C PHE A 403 -2.25 8.53 -12.77
N PHE A 404 -1.00 8.82 -13.12
CA PHE A 404 -0.24 7.96 -14.01
C PHE A 404 0.40 6.75 -13.31
N ILE A 405 0.95 6.89 -12.09
CA ILE A 405 1.72 5.80 -11.45
C ILE A 405 0.87 4.60 -11.03
N TYR A 406 -0.42 4.79 -10.78
CA TYR A 406 -1.33 3.71 -10.39
C TYR A 406 -1.76 2.81 -11.56
N GLY A 407 -1.67 3.30 -12.80
CA GLY A 407 -1.92 2.51 -14.00
C GLY A 407 -1.02 1.27 -14.10
N PRO A 408 0.31 1.41 -14.12
CA PRO A 408 1.23 0.28 -14.14
C PRO A 408 1.04 -0.68 -12.98
N GLN A 409 0.79 -0.17 -11.77
CA GLN A 409 0.58 -1.02 -10.60
C GLN A 409 -0.60 -1.99 -10.76
N ALA A 410 -1.68 -1.55 -11.37
CA ALA A 410 -2.85 -2.40 -11.62
C ALA A 410 -2.64 -3.29 -12.85
N LEU A 411 -2.14 -2.72 -13.95
CA LEU A 411 -1.99 -3.42 -15.23
C LEU A 411 -0.92 -4.52 -15.18
N ILE A 412 0.18 -4.34 -14.45
CA ILE A 412 1.24 -5.37 -14.33
C ILE A 412 0.67 -6.67 -13.74
N GLY A 413 -0.20 -6.60 -12.74
CA GLY A 413 -0.85 -7.79 -12.18
C GLY A 413 -1.73 -8.53 -13.21
N ILE A 414 -2.45 -7.78 -14.04
CA ILE A 414 -3.28 -8.33 -15.12
C ILE A 414 -2.41 -8.95 -16.20
N GLU A 415 -1.38 -8.24 -16.66
CA GLU A 415 -0.44 -8.72 -17.68
C GLU A 415 0.32 -9.97 -17.25
N LEU A 416 0.72 -10.06 -15.97
CA LEU A 416 1.31 -11.28 -15.42
C LEU A 416 0.34 -12.46 -15.47
N GLY A 417 -0.96 -12.21 -15.15
CA GLY A 417 -2.00 -13.21 -15.33
C GLY A 417 -2.15 -13.66 -16.77
N ASN A 418 -2.11 -12.73 -17.73
CA ASN A 418 -2.18 -13.02 -19.16
C ASN A 418 -0.96 -13.81 -19.64
N GLN A 419 0.26 -13.43 -19.24
CA GLN A 419 1.51 -14.08 -19.68
C GLN A 419 1.74 -15.45 -19.05
N ALA A 420 1.29 -15.65 -17.81
CA ALA A 420 1.43 -16.92 -17.10
C ALA A 420 0.26 -17.88 -17.32
N THR A 421 -0.81 -17.40 -17.97
CA THR A 421 -2.14 -18.04 -18.07
C THR A 421 -2.82 -18.23 -16.72
N LYS A 422 -4.09 -18.66 -16.71
CA LYS A 422 -4.88 -18.80 -15.47
C LYS A 422 -4.23 -19.76 -14.48
N GLU A 423 -3.62 -20.83 -14.97
CA GLU A 423 -3.06 -21.93 -14.20
C GLU A 423 -1.83 -21.52 -13.37
N ALA A 424 -1.02 -20.56 -13.86
CA ALA A 424 0.20 -20.11 -13.18
C ALA A 424 0.16 -18.63 -12.73
N SER A 425 -0.96 -17.93 -12.95
CA SER A 425 -1.16 -16.51 -12.64
C SER A 425 -0.88 -16.17 -11.17
N ALA A 426 -1.35 -17.01 -10.25
CA ALA A 426 -1.14 -16.78 -8.81
C ALA A 426 0.36 -16.81 -8.45
N ARG A 427 1.13 -17.73 -9.05
CA ARG A 427 2.57 -17.82 -8.83
C ARG A 427 3.31 -16.61 -9.39
N ALA A 428 2.99 -16.19 -10.62
CA ALA A 428 3.59 -15.02 -11.26
C ALA A 428 3.31 -13.74 -10.45
N ASN A 429 2.06 -13.52 -10.04
CA ASN A 429 1.68 -12.39 -9.20
C ASN A 429 2.30 -12.44 -7.80
N GLY A 430 2.52 -13.64 -7.25
CA GLY A 430 3.24 -13.83 -5.99
C GLY A 430 4.68 -13.30 -6.06
N ILE A 431 5.43 -13.66 -7.12
CA ILE A 431 6.80 -13.18 -7.35
C ILE A 431 6.82 -11.66 -7.53
N ALA A 432 5.89 -11.12 -8.35
CA ALA A 432 5.78 -9.67 -8.52
C ALA A 432 5.46 -8.94 -7.22
N GLY A 433 4.66 -9.55 -6.35
CA GLY A 433 4.38 -9.03 -5.02
C GLY A 433 5.64 -8.93 -4.15
N ILE A 434 6.49 -9.97 -4.13
CA ILE A 434 7.75 -9.96 -3.39
C ILE A 434 8.67 -8.84 -3.90
N LEU A 435 8.86 -8.73 -5.23
CA LEU A 435 9.68 -7.67 -5.82
C LEU A 435 9.07 -6.28 -5.63
N GLY A 436 7.74 -6.16 -5.65
CA GLY A 436 7.06 -4.90 -5.34
C GLY A 436 7.35 -4.43 -3.90
N TYR A 437 7.24 -5.33 -2.89
CA TYR A 437 7.54 -4.95 -1.50
C TYR A 437 9.04 -4.76 -1.24
N LEU A 438 9.91 -5.45 -1.95
CA LEU A 438 11.34 -5.12 -1.98
C LEU A 438 11.53 -3.70 -2.52
N GLY A 439 10.86 -3.32 -3.62
CA GLY A 439 10.86 -1.96 -4.16
C GLY A 439 10.34 -0.92 -3.17
N SER A 440 9.26 -1.23 -2.45
CA SER A 440 8.75 -0.36 -1.36
C SER A 440 9.79 -0.15 -0.25
N GLY A 441 10.46 -1.21 0.17
CA GLY A 441 11.52 -1.12 1.16
C GLY A 441 12.70 -0.30 0.66
N LEU A 442 13.16 -0.57 -0.57
CA LEU A 442 14.23 0.20 -1.22
C LEU A 442 13.87 1.68 -1.35
N ALA A 443 12.61 2.02 -1.65
CA ALA A 443 12.16 3.42 -1.64
C ALA A 443 12.37 4.07 -0.28
N GLY A 444 12.05 3.37 0.82
CA GLY A 444 12.30 3.87 2.18
C GLY A 444 13.78 4.20 2.41
N LEU A 445 14.67 3.25 2.10
CA LEU A 445 16.12 3.46 2.26
C LEU A 445 16.67 4.56 1.36
N LEU A 446 16.36 4.49 0.06
CA LEU A 446 16.87 5.46 -0.91
C LEU A 446 16.46 6.88 -0.56
N VAL A 447 15.16 7.09 -0.28
CA VAL A 447 14.66 8.42 0.08
C VAL A 447 15.29 8.88 1.39
N GLY A 448 15.34 8.03 2.42
CA GLY A 448 15.92 8.39 3.72
C GLY A 448 17.39 8.79 3.63
N TYR A 449 18.22 7.98 2.95
CA TYR A 449 19.65 8.29 2.78
C TYR A 449 19.88 9.51 1.90
N ILE A 450 19.18 9.60 0.76
CA ILE A 450 19.41 10.71 -0.18
C ILE A 450 18.93 12.03 0.43
N ALA A 451 17.81 12.01 1.17
CA ALA A 451 17.31 13.21 1.84
C ALA A 451 18.31 13.74 2.88
N ASP A 452 18.91 12.87 3.70
CA ASP A 452 19.85 13.28 4.73
C ASP A 452 21.20 13.76 4.18
N PHE A 453 21.72 13.13 3.11
CA PHE A 453 23.06 13.44 2.60
C PHE A 453 23.08 14.42 1.43
N PHE A 454 22.03 14.45 0.60
CA PHE A 454 21.94 15.21 -0.65
C PHE A 454 20.71 16.13 -0.73
N GLY A 455 19.84 16.06 0.27
CA GLY A 455 18.62 16.85 0.37
C GLY A 455 17.48 16.37 -0.54
N TRP A 456 16.32 16.96 -0.35
CA TRP A 456 15.07 16.57 -1.02
C TRP A 456 15.09 16.75 -2.54
N THR A 457 15.90 17.69 -3.06
CA THR A 457 16.08 17.88 -4.50
C THR A 457 16.60 16.62 -5.17
N ALA A 458 17.66 16.00 -4.60
CA ALA A 458 18.26 14.78 -5.12
C ALA A 458 17.32 13.58 -5.00
N VAL A 459 16.42 13.55 -4.01
CA VAL A 459 15.37 12.54 -3.89
C VAL A 459 14.48 12.54 -5.14
N PHE A 460 13.99 13.72 -5.56
CA PHE A 460 13.13 13.81 -6.75
C PHE A 460 13.85 13.43 -8.03
N GLU A 461 15.10 13.87 -8.19
CA GLU A 461 15.93 13.48 -9.32
C GLU A 461 16.11 11.96 -9.38
N THR A 462 16.34 11.33 -8.22
CA THR A 462 16.43 9.86 -8.13
C THR A 462 15.11 9.20 -8.51
N ILE A 463 13.96 9.68 -8.00
CA ILE A 463 12.64 9.12 -8.33
C ILE A 463 12.35 9.25 -9.84
N ILE A 464 12.71 10.37 -10.47
CA ILE A 464 12.58 10.58 -11.92
C ILE A 464 13.44 9.57 -12.68
N VAL A 465 14.71 9.41 -12.29
CA VAL A 465 15.61 8.43 -12.91
C VAL A 465 15.06 7.01 -12.77
N VAL A 466 14.57 6.63 -11.60
CA VAL A 466 13.94 5.32 -11.34
C VAL A 466 12.70 5.13 -12.23
N ALA A 467 11.86 6.15 -12.39
CA ALA A 467 10.70 6.10 -13.27
C ALA A 467 11.11 5.90 -14.75
N ILE A 468 12.14 6.61 -15.20
CA ILE A 468 12.70 6.46 -16.56
C ILE A 468 13.28 5.06 -16.77
N ILE A 469 14.04 4.52 -15.82
CA ILE A 469 14.55 3.15 -15.89
C ILE A 469 13.40 2.15 -16.01
N GLY A 470 12.38 2.26 -15.14
CA GLY A 470 11.19 1.42 -15.20
C GLY A 470 10.45 1.52 -16.54
N MET A 471 10.37 2.72 -17.11
CA MET A 471 9.82 2.96 -18.43
C MET A 471 10.62 2.22 -19.51
N PHE A 472 11.95 2.30 -19.52
CA PHE A 472 12.80 1.60 -20.51
C PHE A 472 12.69 0.08 -20.38
N ILE A 473 12.59 -0.46 -19.15
CA ILE A 473 12.32 -1.88 -18.93
C ILE A 473 11.00 -2.27 -19.60
N LEU A 474 9.94 -1.48 -19.44
CA LEU A 474 8.64 -1.73 -20.07
C LEU A 474 8.68 -1.54 -21.58
N ILE A 475 9.46 -0.60 -22.12
CA ILE A 475 9.67 -0.42 -23.56
C ILE A 475 10.28 -1.68 -24.18
N SER A 476 11.19 -2.37 -23.49
CA SER A 476 11.77 -3.63 -23.98
C SER A 476 10.70 -4.70 -24.27
N MET A 477 9.53 -4.56 -23.65
CA MET A 477 8.38 -5.45 -23.84
C MET A 477 7.39 -4.97 -24.92
N TRP A 478 7.68 -3.89 -25.64
CA TRP A 478 6.72 -3.31 -26.63
C TRP A 478 6.19 -4.31 -27.64
N LYS A 479 7.03 -5.29 -28.01
CA LYS A 479 6.72 -6.39 -28.95
C LYS A 479 6.24 -7.67 -28.25
N ALA A 480 6.01 -7.66 -26.92
CA ALA A 480 5.54 -8.84 -26.21
C ALA A 480 4.18 -9.31 -26.77
N PRO A 481 3.91 -10.62 -26.76
CA PRO A 481 2.60 -11.15 -27.11
C PRO A 481 1.55 -10.64 -26.11
N ARG A 482 0.29 -10.66 -26.51
CA ARG A 482 -0.83 -10.26 -25.66
C ARG A 482 -0.98 -11.19 -24.45
N ASP A 483 -0.77 -12.47 -24.66
CA ASP A 483 -0.92 -13.50 -23.65
C ASP A 483 0.08 -14.65 -23.86
N GLY A 484 0.08 -15.62 -22.95
CA GLY A 484 0.98 -16.78 -22.95
C GLY A 484 0.35 -18.08 -23.47
N TYR A 485 -0.85 -18.05 -24.05
CA TYR A 485 -1.54 -19.30 -24.42
C TYR A 485 -0.82 -20.06 -25.54
N GLU A 486 -0.23 -19.41 -26.53
CA GLU A 486 0.60 -20.06 -27.56
C GLU A 486 1.81 -20.77 -26.93
N ARG A 487 2.46 -20.11 -25.96
CA ARG A 487 3.57 -20.69 -25.20
C ARG A 487 3.12 -21.89 -24.38
N ALA A 488 1.96 -21.80 -23.73
CA ALA A 488 1.38 -22.91 -22.97
C ALA A 488 1.07 -24.12 -23.86
N ALA A 489 0.53 -23.89 -25.07
CA ALA A 489 0.24 -24.93 -26.05
C ALA A 489 1.52 -25.61 -26.60
N SER A 490 2.66 -24.92 -26.62
CA SER A 490 3.94 -25.47 -27.07
C SER A 490 4.64 -26.38 -26.06
N ILE A 491 4.11 -26.54 -24.84
CA ILE A 491 4.73 -27.37 -23.81
C ILE A 491 4.54 -28.85 -24.16
N ASN A 492 5.64 -29.53 -24.42
CA ASN A 492 5.64 -30.97 -24.71
C ASN A 492 5.69 -31.76 -23.40
N TYR A 493 4.69 -32.60 -23.14
CA TYR A 493 4.56 -33.47 -21.97
C TYR A 493 4.93 -34.94 -22.23
N ASN A 494 5.41 -35.27 -23.45
CA ASN A 494 5.63 -36.66 -23.87
C ASN A 494 6.85 -37.35 -23.25
N ASN A 495 7.58 -36.72 -22.37
CA ASN A 495 8.77 -37.28 -21.71
C ASN A 495 8.51 -37.58 -20.20
N GLU A 496 7.30 -37.96 -19.85
CA GLU A 496 6.93 -38.38 -18.48
C GLU A 496 6.52 -39.85 -18.45
#